data_1c0df2e831dc719cab2c4f6500324e8a
#
_entry.id   1c0df2e831dc719cab2c4f6500324e8a
#
_cell.length_a   1.000
_cell.length_b   1.000
_cell.length_c   1.000
_cell.angle_alpha   90.00
_cell.angle_beta   90.00
_cell.angle_gamma   90.00
#
_symmetry.space_group_name_H-M   'P 1'
#
loop_
_entity.id
_entity.type
_entity.pdbx_description
1 polymer ?
#
loop_
_entity_poly.entity_id
_entity_poly.type
_entity_poly.pdbx_seq_one_letter_code
_entity_poly.pdbx_strand_id
1 'polypeptide(L)'
;MTRFNFHIFANAALGKGLSGGDRIFIEFAKRLSIHQKVIVYVWQEGYEMCRRQGLSECVNFKILNVNFWCKFGFLICYIARIFKSIWFAIITKIDNSEKTIIYSASEFWMDSLPAFILKLRFPQVRWVAGWFQTAPNPFTGFTEGVRERQYRLSAFFYWFVQLPIKPLIRRWADFVLVNNELEKKQFNKLDKLGRVLVILGAVNIEDISQYLRKNKDLPKIYDVVFQGRFHPQKGVIELIDIWKFVTSRLPNAKLAMIGDGPLMDLVKKKIDDLRLQKNIKLFGYVFDGPKKYGIFSESKLVVHPAFFDSGGMAAQEAMAFGLPCIGFDLSSYKSYFPSGIVKVAVGDLQGFANIIAELLENKNKRDRIGREAQKMINENWSWDKRVEQLTTILKT
;
A
#
# COMPACT_ATOMS: atom_id res chain seq x y z
N MET A 1 -31.48 5.50 4.51
CA MET A 1 -30.22 5.22 3.78
C MET A 1 -30.36 3.92 3.01
N THR A 2 -29.96 3.88 1.74
CA THR A 2 -29.95 2.63 0.95
C THR A 2 -28.97 1.65 1.59
N ARG A 3 -29.42 0.46 1.94
CA ARG A 3 -28.59 -0.57 2.54
C ARG A 3 -28.02 -1.48 1.44
N PHE A 4 -26.71 -1.58 1.36
CA PHE A 4 -25.99 -2.45 0.44
C PHE A 4 -25.51 -3.74 1.12
N ASN A 5 -25.35 -4.80 0.31
CA ASN A 5 -24.74 -6.05 0.72
C ASN A 5 -23.38 -6.17 0.03
N PHE A 6 -22.29 -6.02 0.77
CA PHE A 6 -20.93 -6.10 0.23
C PHE A 6 -20.38 -7.52 0.34
N HIS A 7 -19.85 -8.01 -0.79
CA HIS A 7 -19.09 -9.25 -0.91
C HIS A 7 -17.68 -8.90 -1.33
N ILE A 8 -16.73 -8.87 -0.39
CA ILE A 8 -15.34 -8.45 -0.61
C ILE A 8 -14.46 -9.66 -0.80
N PHE A 9 -13.87 -9.82 -1.99
CA PHE A 9 -12.90 -10.87 -2.30
C PHE A 9 -11.49 -10.34 -2.09
N ALA A 10 -10.79 -10.84 -1.07
CA ALA A 10 -9.44 -10.44 -0.64
C ALA A 10 -8.54 -11.67 -0.41
N ASN A 11 -8.60 -12.63 -1.35
CA ASN A 11 -7.85 -13.88 -1.30
C ASN A 11 -6.37 -13.72 -1.71
N ALA A 12 -5.99 -12.56 -2.23
CA ALA A 12 -4.60 -12.25 -2.58
C ALA A 12 -3.73 -11.88 -1.36
N ALA A 13 -4.35 -11.55 -0.22
CA ALA A 13 -3.64 -11.22 1.01
C ALA A 13 -2.65 -12.33 1.43
N LEU A 14 -1.37 -12.01 1.58
CA LEU A 14 -0.26 -12.94 1.79
C LEU A 14 0.65 -12.52 2.94
N GLY A 15 1.03 -13.51 3.76
CA GLY A 15 2.04 -13.35 4.80
C GLY A 15 1.57 -12.52 5.99
N LYS A 16 2.53 -12.12 6.82
CA LYS A 16 2.27 -11.35 8.05
C LYS A 16 2.13 -9.85 7.81
N GLY A 17 2.66 -9.36 6.69
CA GLY A 17 2.69 -7.94 6.35
C GLY A 17 1.37 -7.45 5.76
N LEU A 18 1.10 -6.16 5.93
CA LEU A 18 -0.05 -5.46 5.38
C LEU A 18 0.38 -4.69 4.13
N SER A 19 -0.17 -5.03 2.97
CA SER A 19 0.04 -4.25 1.73
C SER A 19 -0.89 -3.03 1.71
N GLY A 20 -0.65 -2.11 0.76
CA GLY A 20 -1.54 -0.97 0.56
C GLY A 20 -2.97 -1.39 0.18
N GLY A 21 -3.12 -2.38 -0.70
CA GLY A 21 -4.41 -2.93 -1.08
C GLY A 21 -5.14 -3.62 0.09
N ASP A 22 -4.40 -4.39 0.91
CA ASP A 22 -4.96 -5.02 2.09
C ASP A 22 -5.51 -3.97 3.07
N ARG A 23 -4.77 -2.90 3.29
CA ARG A 23 -5.21 -1.80 4.15
C ARG A 23 -6.50 -1.16 3.62
N ILE A 24 -6.59 -0.93 2.31
CA ILE A 24 -7.79 -0.32 1.70
C ILE A 24 -9.03 -1.19 1.98
N PHE A 25 -8.99 -2.49 1.66
CA PHE A 25 -10.19 -3.31 1.86
C PHE A 25 -10.55 -3.49 3.34
N ILE A 26 -9.57 -3.62 4.23
CA ILE A 26 -9.80 -3.75 5.67
C ILE A 26 -10.47 -2.49 6.23
N GLU A 27 -9.93 -1.32 5.91
CA GLU A 27 -10.47 -0.06 6.39
C GLU A 27 -11.86 0.24 5.79
N PHE A 28 -12.10 -0.16 4.54
CA PHE A 28 -13.43 -0.10 3.93
C PHE A 28 -14.40 -1.05 4.61
N ALA A 29 -14.04 -2.32 4.80
CA ALA A 29 -14.88 -3.31 5.44
C ALA A 29 -15.25 -2.89 6.86
N LYS A 30 -14.29 -2.36 7.64
CA LYS A 30 -14.50 -1.87 9.01
C LYS A 30 -15.55 -0.76 9.08
N ARG A 31 -15.45 0.25 8.21
CA ARG A 31 -16.38 1.38 8.22
C ARG A 31 -17.72 1.07 7.56
N LEU A 32 -17.70 0.32 6.48
CA LEU A 32 -18.94 -0.10 5.81
C LEU A 32 -19.81 -0.97 6.73
N SER A 33 -19.20 -1.85 7.53
CA SER A 33 -19.94 -2.76 8.41
C SER A 33 -20.77 -2.06 9.50
N ILE A 34 -20.53 -0.78 9.77
CA ILE A 34 -21.33 0.01 10.71
C ILE A 34 -22.78 0.16 10.22
N HIS A 35 -22.98 0.30 8.90
CA HIS A 35 -24.28 0.58 8.31
C HIS A 35 -24.72 -0.40 7.21
N GLN A 36 -23.81 -1.26 6.76
CA GLN A 36 -23.98 -2.15 5.63
C GLN A 36 -23.74 -3.61 6.06
N LYS A 37 -24.29 -4.56 5.30
CA LYS A 37 -23.93 -5.97 5.48
C LYS A 37 -22.62 -6.23 4.71
N VAL A 38 -21.59 -6.71 5.40
CA VAL A 38 -20.29 -6.98 4.81
C VAL A 38 -19.89 -8.43 5.02
N ILE A 39 -19.55 -9.11 3.94
CA ILE A 39 -18.99 -10.47 3.93
C ILE A 39 -17.63 -10.40 3.28
N VAL A 40 -16.58 -10.87 3.97
CA VAL A 40 -15.21 -10.87 3.46
C VAL A 40 -14.77 -12.30 3.18
N TYR A 41 -14.33 -12.54 1.94
CA TYR A 41 -13.79 -13.80 1.48
C TYR A 41 -12.28 -13.72 1.51
N VAL A 42 -11.68 -14.48 2.41
CA VAL A 42 -10.23 -14.53 2.64
C VAL A 42 -9.80 -15.98 2.86
N TRP A 43 -8.54 -16.25 2.73
CA TRP A 43 -7.98 -17.48 3.24
C TRP A 43 -7.37 -17.28 4.63
N GLN A 44 -6.82 -18.33 5.24
CA GLN A 44 -6.45 -18.32 6.66
C GLN A 44 -5.52 -17.16 7.05
N GLU A 45 -4.43 -16.91 6.30
CA GLU A 45 -3.50 -15.79 6.62
C GLU A 45 -4.17 -14.41 6.49
N GLY A 46 -5.05 -14.25 5.47
CA GLY A 46 -5.83 -13.01 5.31
C GLY A 46 -6.81 -12.78 6.45
N TYR A 47 -7.44 -13.86 6.96
CA TYR A 47 -8.29 -13.78 8.15
C TYR A 47 -7.52 -13.36 9.40
N GLU A 48 -6.35 -13.96 9.63
CA GLU A 48 -5.48 -13.58 10.74
C GLU A 48 -5.00 -12.12 10.64
N MET A 49 -4.72 -11.66 9.42
CA MET A 49 -4.41 -10.26 9.15
C MET A 49 -5.59 -9.34 9.52
N CYS A 50 -6.80 -9.67 9.09
CA CYS A 50 -8.01 -8.91 9.42
C CYS A 50 -8.25 -8.86 10.93
N ARG A 51 -8.08 -9.99 11.63
CA ARG A 51 -8.19 -10.04 13.10
C ARG A 51 -7.20 -9.10 13.79
N ARG A 52 -5.94 -9.13 13.37
CA ARG A 52 -4.90 -8.23 13.93
C ARG A 52 -5.23 -6.75 13.73
N GLN A 53 -6.02 -6.43 12.69
CA GLN A 53 -6.49 -5.07 12.41
C GLN A 53 -7.85 -4.75 13.05
N GLY A 54 -8.36 -5.63 13.92
CA GLY A 54 -9.63 -5.41 14.64
C GLY A 54 -10.89 -5.55 13.77
N LEU A 55 -10.81 -6.24 12.63
CA LEU A 55 -11.95 -6.40 11.72
C LEU A 55 -12.88 -7.56 12.08
N SER A 56 -12.41 -8.55 12.85
CA SER A 56 -13.11 -9.82 13.10
C SER A 56 -14.48 -9.68 13.77
N GLU A 57 -14.70 -8.62 14.55
CA GLU A 57 -15.95 -8.41 15.30
C GLU A 57 -17.02 -7.67 14.48
N CYS A 58 -16.63 -7.08 13.35
CA CYS A 58 -17.47 -6.17 12.58
C CYS A 58 -18.09 -6.79 11.32
N VAL A 59 -17.54 -7.91 10.80
CA VAL A 59 -17.93 -8.48 9.51
C VAL A 59 -18.07 -10.00 9.55
N ASN A 60 -18.80 -10.57 8.59
CA ASN A 60 -18.88 -12.01 8.39
C ASN A 60 -17.73 -12.48 7.50
N PHE A 61 -16.98 -13.48 7.97
CA PHE A 61 -15.90 -14.07 7.19
C PHE A 61 -16.29 -15.38 6.51
N LYS A 62 -15.83 -15.57 5.29
CA LYS A 62 -15.81 -16.85 4.57
C LYS A 62 -14.36 -17.22 4.30
N ILE A 63 -13.84 -18.15 5.10
CA ILE A 63 -12.43 -18.54 5.07
C ILE A 63 -12.26 -19.68 4.09
N LEU A 64 -11.44 -19.46 3.05
CA LEU A 64 -11.05 -20.46 2.07
C LEU A 64 -9.81 -21.21 2.57
N ASN A 65 -9.89 -22.52 2.73
CA ASN A 65 -8.77 -23.32 3.19
C ASN A 65 -8.03 -23.94 1.99
N VAL A 66 -6.72 -23.65 1.88
CA VAL A 66 -5.82 -24.21 0.88
C VAL A 66 -4.49 -24.69 1.50
N ASN A 67 -4.43 -24.79 2.83
CA ASN A 67 -3.18 -25.04 3.57
C ASN A 67 -2.45 -26.31 3.12
N PHE A 68 -3.18 -27.37 2.71
CA PHE A 68 -2.59 -28.59 2.17
C PHE A 68 -1.69 -28.30 0.97
N TRP A 69 -2.17 -27.51 0.00
CA TRP A 69 -1.47 -27.20 -1.24
C TRP A 69 -0.26 -26.28 -1.02
N CYS A 70 -0.30 -25.45 0.02
CA CYS A 70 0.78 -24.53 0.34
C CYS A 70 2.06 -25.24 0.82
N LYS A 71 1.96 -26.50 1.26
CA LYS A 71 3.11 -27.32 1.60
C LYS A 71 4.02 -27.64 0.41
N PHE A 72 3.49 -27.57 -0.82
CA PHE A 72 4.22 -27.84 -2.06
C PHE A 72 4.85 -26.59 -2.70
N GLY A 73 4.94 -25.49 -1.96
CA GLY A 73 5.60 -24.26 -2.37
C GLY A 73 4.65 -23.16 -2.88
N PHE A 74 5.24 -21.98 -3.12
CA PHE A 74 4.49 -20.76 -3.43
C PHE A 74 3.62 -20.87 -4.69
N LEU A 75 4.15 -21.43 -5.79
CA LEU A 75 3.44 -21.51 -7.06
C LEU A 75 2.19 -22.39 -6.97
N ILE A 76 2.32 -23.56 -6.35
CA ILE A 76 1.21 -24.51 -6.16
C ILE A 76 0.16 -23.89 -5.24
N CYS A 77 0.59 -23.25 -4.17
CA CYS A 77 -0.30 -22.51 -3.27
C CYS A 77 -1.06 -21.42 -4.01
N TYR A 78 -0.39 -20.64 -4.86
CA TYR A 78 -1.00 -19.57 -5.66
C TYR A 78 -2.06 -20.11 -6.62
N ILE A 79 -1.76 -21.17 -7.34
CA ILE A 79 -2.68 -21.86 -8.27
C ILE A 79 -3.88 -22.44 -7.51
N ALA A 80 -3.66 -23.11 -6.39
CA ALA A 80 -4.72 -23.68 -5.57
C ALA A 80 -5.69 -22.60 -5.06
N ARG A 81 -5.19 -21.41 -4.69
CA ARG A 81 -6.02 -20.26 -4.31
C ARG A 81 -6.90 -19.79 -5.45
N ILE A 82 -6.37 -19.69 -6.66
CA ILE A 82 -7.14 -19.30 -7.84
C ILE A 82 -8.30 -20.29 -8.06
N PHE A 83 -8.01 -21.59 -8.15
CA PHE A 83 -9.03 -22.61 -8.37
C PHE A 83 -10.08 -22.66 -7.27
N LYS A 84 -9.66 -22.56 -6.02
CA LYS A 84 -10.58 -22.56 -4.88
C LYS A 84 -11.47 -21.32 -4.86
N SER A 85 -10.94 -20.15 -5.21
CA SER A 85 -11.71 -18.91 -5.31
C SER A 85 -12.72 -18.97 -6.45
N ILE A 86 -12.34 -19.52 -7.60
CA ILE A 86 -13.24 -19.76 -8.75
C ILE A 86 -14.34 -20.75 -8.37
N TRP A 87 -13.97 -21.91 -7.80
CA TRP A 87 -14.93 -22.90 -7.35
C TRP A 87 -15.95 -22.31 -6.38
N PHE A 88 -15.46 -21.52 -5.43
CA PHE A 88 -16.33 -20.86 -4.48
C PHE A 88 -17.32 -19.90 -5.16
N ALA A 89 -16.86 -19.11 -6.14
CA ALA A 89 -17.73 -18.23 -6.91
C ALA A 89 -18.78 -19.01 -7.72
N ILE A 90 -18.46 -20.22 -8.18
CA ILE A 90 -19.42 -21.08 -8.92
C ILE A 90 -20.53 -21.59 -8.00
N ILE A 91 -20.23 -21.99 -6.78
CA ILE A 91 -21.23 -22.57 -5.86
C ILE A 91 -21.95 -21.54 -4.98
N THR A 92 -21.39 -20.36 -4.80
CA THR A 92 -21.98 -19.33 -3.93
C THR A 92 -23.26 -18.77 -4.54
N LYS A 93 -24.28 -18.67 -3.71
CA LYS A 93 -25.53 -17.97 -4.01
C LYS A 93 -25.51 -16.60 -3.35
N ILE A 94 -25.81 -15.56 -4.12
CA ILE A 94 -25.93 -14.18 -3.67
C ILE A 94 -27.25 -13.61 -4.19
N ASP A 95 -27.71 -12.55 -3.58
CA ASP A 95 -28.88 -11.83 -4.06
C ASP A 95 -28.57 -11.11 -5.38
N ASN A 96 -29.34 -11.39 -6.43
CA ASN A 96 -29.18 -10.78 -7.75
C ASN A 96 -29.89 -9.43 -7.79
N SER A 97 -29.30 -8.42 -7.18
CA SER A 97 -29.84 -7.08 -7.14
C SER A 97 -28.74 -6.02 -7.23
N GLU A 98 -29.08 -4.81 -7.67
CA GLU A 98 -28.17 -3.67 -7.72
C GLU A 98 -27.69 -3.20 -6.32
N LYS A 99 -28.34 -3.68 -5.24
CA LYS A 99 -27.90 -3.45 -3.86
C LYS A 99 -26.79 -4.40 -3.44
N THR A 100 -26.52 -5.46 -4.20
CA THR A 100 -25.43 -6.38 -3.95
C THR A 100 -24.19 -5.90 -4.67
N ILE A 101 -23.15 -5.59 -3.90
CA ILE A 101 -21.87 -5.09 -4.38
C ILE A 101 -20.83 -6.20 -4.24
N ILE A 102 -20.20 -6.57 -5.33
CA ILE A 102 -19.03 -7.44 -5.33
C ILE A 102 -17.80 -6.53 -5.43
N TYR A 103 -16.92 -6.59 -4.44
CA TYR A 103 -15.68 -5.84 -4.45
C TYR A 103 -14.49 -6.81 -4.56
N SER A 104 -13.75 -6.77 -5.67
CA SER A 104 -12.45 -7.45 -5.78
C SER A 104 -11.37 -6.52 -5.24
N ALA A 105 -10.74 -6.92 -4.11
CA ALA A 105 -9.82 -6.07 -3.36
C ALA A 105 -8.47 -5.85 -4.05
N SER A 106 -8.20 -6.60 -5.13
CA SER A 106 -6.99 -6.45 -5.93
C SER A 106 -7.19 -6.88 -7.38
N GLU A 107 -6.19 -6.57 -8.23
CA GLU A 107 -6.08 -7.02 -9.61
C GLU A 107 -5.61 -8.47 -9.76
N PHE A 108 -5.35 -9.20 -8.68
CA PHE A 108 -4.93 -10.59 -8.75
C PHE A 108 -6.08 -11.54 -9.10
N TRP A 109 -5.76 -12.66 -9.74
CA TRP A 109 -6.72 -13.62 -10.27
C TRP A 109 -7.68 -14.16 -9.20
N MET A 110 -7.17 -14.43 -8.01
CA MET A 110 -7.95 -14.99 -6.90
C MET A 110 -8.98 -14.02 -6.31
N ASP A 111 -8.91 -12.72 -6.64
CA ASP A 111 -9.89 -11.70 -6.25
C ASP A 111 -10.78 -11.32 -7.44
N SER A 112 -10.18 -11.09 -8.60
CA SER A 112 -10.89 -10.57 -9.78
C SER A 112 -11.68 -11.64 -10.54
N LEU A 113 -11.16 -12.87 -10.66
CA LEU A 113 -11.90 -13.93 -11.37
C LEU A 113 -13.20 -14.36 -10.65
N PRO A 114 -13.22 -14.60 -9.33
CA PRO A 114 -14.48 -14.90 -8.64
C PRO A 114 -15.49 -13.74 -8.76
N ALA A 115 -15.04 -12.49 -8.70
CA ALA A 115 -15.92 -11.33 -8.89
C ALA A 115 -16.52 -11.30 -10.30
N PHE A 116 -15.70 -11.56 -11.32
CA PHE A 116 -16.14 -11.65 -12.71
C PHE A 116 -17.16 -12.79 -12.90
N ILE A 117 -16.91 -13.99 -12.37
CA ILE A 117 -17.82 -15.14 -12.47
C ILE A 117 -19.16 -14.84 -11.81
N LEU A 118 -19.15 -14.22 -10.62
CA LEU A 118 -20.39 -13.81 -9.94
C LEU A 118 -21.14 -12.75 -10.75
N LYS A 119 -20.46 -11.78 -11.35
CA LYS A 119 -21.08 -10.78 -12.24
C LYS A 119 -21.77 -11.43 -13.44
N LEU A 120 -21.17 -12.47 -14.04
CA LEU A 120 -21.80 -13.23 -15.15
C LEU A 120 -23.01 -14.04 -14.68
N ARG A 121 -22.93 -14.66 -13.50
CA ARG A 121 -24.03 -15.48 -12.93
C ARG A 121 -25.20 -14.64 -12.42
N PHE A 122 -24.91 -13.44 -11.94
CA PHE A 122 -25.88 -12.51 -11.34
C PHE A 122 -25.73 -11.14 -12.01
N PRO A 123 -26.33 -10.90 -13.17
CA PRO A 123 -26.07 -9.71 -13.98
C PRO A 123 -26.45 -8.38 -13.31
N GLN A 124 -27.41 -8.37 -12.37
CA GLN A 124 -27.85 -7.15 -11.68
C GLN A 124 -26.89 -6.71 -10.58
N VAL A 125 -26.01 -7.59 -10.09
CA VAL A 125 -25.03 -7.17 -9.07
C VAL A 125 -24.03 -6.17 -9.65
N ARG A 126 -23.53 -5.28 -8.84
CA ARG A 126 -22.50 -4.31 -9.25
C ARG A 126 -21.11 -4.78 -8.85
N TRP A 127 -20.20 -4.82 -9.81
CA TRP A 127 -18.81 -5.17 -9.55
C TRP A 127 -17.95 -3.92 -9.42
N VAL A 128 -17.35 -3.71 -8.24
CA VAL A 128 -16.32 -2.72 -7.93
C VAL A 128 -14.97 -3.43 -7.99
N ALA A 129 -14.11 -3.04 -8.92
CA ALA A 129 -12.79 -3.66 -9.11
C ALA A 129 -11.68 -2.78 -8.53
N GLY A 130 -10.85 -3.33 -7.65
CA GLY A 130 -9.59 -2.71 -7.21
C GLY A 130 -8.51 -2.88 -8.29
N TRP A 131 -7.92 -1.76 -8.72
CA TRP A 131 -6.75 -1.73 -9.61
C TRP A 131 -5.77 -0.70 -9.06
N PHE A 132 -4.92 -1.13 -8.14
CA PHE A 132 -4.14 -0.19 -7.35
C PHE A 132 -2.75 0.10 -7.90
N GLN A 133 -2.22 -0.77 -8.76
CA GLN A 133 -0.94 -0.55 -9.40
C GLN A 133 -0.85 -1.32 -10.71
N THR A 134 -0.68 -0.62 -11.84
CA THR A 134 -0.32 -1.28 -13.10
C THR A 134 1.11 -1.81 -12.99
N ALA A 135 1.33 -3.04 -13.45
CA ALA A 135 2.65 -3.64 -13.47
C ALA A 135 3.65 -2.78 -14.27
N PRO A 136 4.91 -2.70 -13.84
CA PRO A 136 5.93 -1.98 -14.58
C PRO A 136 6.19 -2.64 -15.93
N ASN A 137 6.79 -1.89 -16.85
CA ASN A 137 7.22 -2.44 -18.13
C ASN A 137 8.26 -3.54 -17.89
N PRO A 138 8.06 -4.78 -18.41
CA PRO A 138 8.98 -5.90 -18.19
C PRO A 138 10.42 -5.63 -18.65
N PHE A 139 10.60 -4.78 -19.66
CA PHE A 139 11.92 -4.47 -20.19
C PHE A 139 12.72 -3.48 -19.33
N THR A 140 12.04 -2.55 -18.67
CA THR A 140 12.68 -1.58 -17.76
C THR A 140 12.68 -2.05 -16.30
N GLY A 141 11.78 -2.96 -15.94
CA GLY A 141 11.66 -3.46 -14.58
C GLY A 141 11.02 -2.45 -13.61
N PHE A 142 11.29 -2.58 -12.33
CA PHE A 142 10.72 -1.73 -11.28
C PHE A 142 11.47 -0.39 -11.16
N THR A 143 11.39 0.43 -12.21
CA THR A 143 11.96 1.79 -12.19
C THR A 143 11.24 2.73 -13.15
N GLU A 144 11.14 4.01 -12.76
CA GLU A 144 10.74 5.12 -13.64
C GLU A 144 11.95 5.96 -14.11
N GLY A 145 13.17 5.57 -13.73
CA GLY A 145 14.40 6.30 -14.08
C GLY A 145 15.63 5.40 -14.14
N VAL A 146 16.81 5.99 -13.91
CA VAL A 146 18.07 5.26 -13.94
C VAL A 146 18.20 4.40 -12.69
N ARG A 147 18.50 3.11 -12.90
CA ARG A 147 18.72 2.15 -11.84
C ARG A 147 19.65 1.04 -12.28
N GLU A 148 20.64 0.72 -11.47
CA GLU A 148 21.62 -0.34 -11.77
C GLU A 148 20.94 -1.71 -11.87
N ARG A 149 20.12 -2.08 -10.87
CA ARG A 149 19.44 -3.38 -10.81
C ARG A 149 17.95 -3.24 -11.15
N GLN A 150 17.54 -3.63 -12.36
CA GLN A 150 16.21 -3.36 -12.91
C GLN A 150 15.12 -4.36 -12.51
N TYR A 151 15.45 -5.56 -12.03
CA TYR A 151 14.50 -6.61 -11.60
C TYR A 151 13.46 -7.01 -12.68
N ARG A 152 13.90 -7.17 -13.93
CA ARG A 152 13.04 -7.44 -15.10
C ARG A 152 12.18 -8.69 -14.97
N LEU A 153 12.73 -9.79 -14.42
CA LEU A 153 12.00 -11.05 -14.28
C LEU A 153 10.78 -10.90 -13.35
N SER A 154 10.96 -10.25 -12.20
CA SER A 154 9.85 -9.99 -11.28
C SER A 154 8.80 -9.05 -11.89
N ALA A 155 9.22 -8.07 -12.68
CA ALA A 155 8.34 -7.18 -13.43
C ALA A 155 7.54 -7.95 -14.48
N PHE A 156 8.20 -8.86 -15.22
CA PHE A 156 7.55 -9.71 -16.22
C PHE A 156 6.44 -10.58 -15.61
N PHE A 157 6.70 -11.25 -14.49
CA PHE A 157 5.69 -12.05 -13.82
C PHE A 157 4.49 -11.21 -13.36
N TYR A 158 4.75 -10.03 -12.81
CA TYR A 158 3.66 -9.15 -12.38
C TYR A 158 2.84 -8.63 -13.57
N TRP A 159 3.50 -8.25 -14.65
CA TRP A 159 2.85 -7.86 -15.91
C TRP A 159 2.02 -9.00 -16.50
N PHE A 160 2.58 -10.21 -16.57
CA PHE A 160 1.89 -11.40 -17.10
C PHE A 160 0.60 -11.72 -16.33
N VAL A 161 0.64 -11.62 -14.99
CA VAL A 161 -0.55 -11.84 -14.15
C VAL A 161 -1.66 -10.82 -14.42
N GLN A 162 -1.32 -9.59 -14.78
CA GLN A 162 -2.33 -8.55 -15.05
C GLN A 162 -2.94 -8.62 -16.46
N LEU A 163 -2.27 -9.27 -17.42
CA LEU A 163 -2.73 -9.32 -18.83
C LEU A 163 -4.17 -9.74 -19.01
N PRO A 164 -4.64 -10.89 -18.47
CA PRO A 164 -6.02 -11.32 -18.68
C PRO A 164 -7.04 -10.55 -17.84
N ILE A 165 -6.63 -9.99 -16.71
CA ILE A 165 -7.55 -9.35 -15.76
C ILE A 165 -7.97 -7.95 -16.23
N LYS A 166 -7.05 -7.17 -16.78
CA LYS A 166 -7.33 -5.81 -17.22
C LYS A 166 -8.45 -5.70 -18.27
N PRO A 167 -8.48 -6.54 -19.33
CA PRO A 167 -9.61 -6.59 -20.27
C PRO A 167 -10.94 -6.96 -19.62
N LEU A 168 -10.94 -7.92 -18.67
CA LEU A 168 -12.15 -8.33 -17.96
C LEU A 168 -12.72 -7.16 -17.14
N ILE A 169 -11.88 -6.47 -16.37
CA ILE A 169 -12.30 -5.29 -15.60
C ILE A 169 -12.84 -4.20 -16.55
N ARG A 170 -12.13 -3.87 -17.62
CA ARG A 170 -12.54 -2.85 -18.59
C ARG A 170 -13.90 -3.13 -19.24
N ARG A 171 -14.27 -4.41 -19.40
CA ARG A 171 -15.48 -4.83 -20.10
C ARG A 171 -16.67 -5.05 -19.18
N TRP A 172 -16.42 -5.52 -17.93
CA TRP A 172 -17.46 -6.06 -17.07
C TRP A 172 -17.61 -5.39 -15.70
N ALA A 173 -16.59 -4.68 -15.22
CA ALA A 173 -16.72 -3.96 -13.97
C ALA A 173 -17.65 -2.74 -14.13
N ASP A 174 -18.48 -2.50 -13.12
CA ASP A 174 -19.35 -1.33 -13.07
C ASP A 174 -18.58 -0.12 -12.56
N PHE A 175 -17.66 -0.32 -11.61
CA PHE A 175 -16.78 0.71 -11.05
C PHE A 175 -15.35 0.20 -10.89
N VAL A 176 -14.38 1.11 -10.97
CA VAL A 176 -12.97 0.79 -10.73
C VAL A 176 -12.40 1.74 -9.68
N LEU A 177 -11.72 1.18 -8.69
CA LEU A 177 -10.96 1.93 -7.69
C LEU A 177 -9.49 1.91 -8.06
N VAL A 178 -8.89 3.08 -8.16
CA VAL A 178 -7.47 3.27 -8.51
C VAL A 178 -6.76 4.16 -7.49
N ASN A 179 -5.44 4.10 -7.40
CA ASN A 179 -4.68 4.89 -6.42
C ASN A 179 -4.35 6.32 -6.87
N ASN A 180 -4.30 6.59 -8.17
CA ASN A 180 -3.84 7.88 -8.67
C ASN A 180 -4.40 8.17 -10.08
N GLU A 181 -4.20 9.40 -10.56
CA GLU A 181 -4.69 9.85 -11.87
C GLU A 181 -4.03 9.13 -13.05
N LEU A 182 -2.81 8.58 -12.92
CA LEU A 182 -2.17 7.80 -13.97
C LEU A 182 -2.85 6.44 -14.14
N GLU A 183 -3.18 5.79 -13.03
CA GLU A 183 -3.93 4.54 -13.04
C GLU A 183 -5.36 4.75 -13.59
N LYS A 184 -5.98 5.89 -13.31
CA LYS A 184 -7.29 6.26 -13.84
C LYS A 184 -7.30 6.28 -15.37
N LYS A 185 -6.25 6.79 -16.01
CA LYS A 185 -6.08 6.80 -17.47
C LYS A 185 -6.11 5.40 -18.11
N GLN A 186 -5.83 4.36 -17.35
CA GLN A 186 -5.92 2.98 -17.85
C GLN A 186 -7.36 2.54 -18.16
N PHE A 187 -8.37 3.25 -17.63
CA PHE A 187 -9.80 2.92 -17.72
C PHE A 187 -10.63 4.03 -18.36
N ASN A 188 -10.10 4.70 -19.39
CA ASN A 188 -10.69 5.89 -20.03
C ASN A 188 -12.19 5.77 -20.40
N LYS A 189 -12.66 4.60 -20.84
CA LYS A 189 -14.08 4.38 -21.17
C LYS A 189 -14.97 4.47 -19.93
N LEU A 190 -14.57 3.85 -18.85
CA LEU A 190 -15.30 3.89 -17.57
C LEU A 190 -15.16 5.26 -16.90
N ASP A 191 -14.00 5.91 -17.05
CA ASP A 191 -13.76 7.24 -16.52
C ASP A 191 -14.69 8.30 -17.15
N LYS A 192 -14.88 8.26 -18.48
CA LYS A 192 -15.85 9.13 -19.17
C LYS A 192 -17.28 8.97 -18.67
N LEU A 193 -17.61 7.84 -18.07
CA LEU A 193 -18.91 7.56 -17.44
C LEU A 193 -18.94 7.89 -15.94
N GLY A 194 -17.89 8.50 -15.39
CA GLY A 194 -17.78 8.78 -13.95
C GLY A 194 -17.64 7.52 -13.07
N ARG A 195 -17.22 6.37 -13.64
CA ARG A 195 -17.14 5.06 -12.96
C ARG A 195 -15.74 4.67 -12.48
N VAL A 196 -14.78 5.58 -12.56
CA VAL A 196 -13.43 5.37 -12.01
C VAL A 196 -13.21 6.33 -10.84
N LEU A 197 -12.95 5.78 -9.67
CA LEU A 197 -12.74 6.53 -8.46
C LEU A 197 -11.26 6.44 -8.04
N VAL A 198 -10.61 7.59 -7.90
CA VAL A 198 -9.27 7.67 -7.33
C VAL A 198 -9.38 7.58 -5.80
N ILE A 199 -9.01 6.44 -5.26
CA ILE A 199 -8.92 6.20 -3.82
C ILE A 199 -7.45 6.39 -3.44
N LEU A 200 -7.12 7.61 -3.08
CA LEU A 200 -5.84 7.86 -2.43
C LEU A 200 -5.78 7.02 -1.14
N GLY A 201 -4.59 6.56 -0.74
CA GLY A 201 -4.43 5.94 0.57
C GLY A 201 -4.90 6.89 1.68
N ALA A 202 -4.97 6.39 2.89
CA ALA A 202 -5.29 7.20 4.05
C ALA A 202 -4.54 6.67 5.27
N VAL A 203 -4.56 7.43 6.35
CA VAL A 203 -3.96 7.06 7.63
C VAL A 203 -5.01 7.13 8.73
N ASN A 204 -4.75 6.45 9.84
CA ASN A 204 -5.63 6.49 11.01
C ASN A 204 -5.29 7.74 11.85
N ILE A 205 -5.83 8.89 11.40
CA ILE A 205 -5.53 10.21 11.97
C ILE A 205 -5.90 10.27 13.45
N GLU A 206 -6.99 9.63 13.85
CA GLU A 206 -7.48 9.67 15.22
C GLU A 206 -6.51 8.97 16.20
N ASP A 207 -6.08 7.74 15.88
CA ASP A 207 -5.13 6.99 16.70
C ASP A 207 -3.78 7.71 16.79
N ILE A 208 -3.30 8.28 15.67
CA ILE A 208 -2.06 9.05 15.63
C ILE A 208 -2.18 10.31 16.49
N SER A 209 -3.27 11.05 16.37
CA SER A 209 -3.52 12.26 17.15
C SER A 209 -3.64 11.94 18.65
N GLN A 210 -4.29 10.83 19.01
CA GLN A 210 -4.37 10.38 20.39
C GLN A 210 -2.98 10.00 20.94
N TYR A 211 -2.17 9.31 20.13
CA TYR A 211 -0.81 8.96 20.51
C TYR A 211 0.06 10.20 20.75
N LEU A 212 0.02 11.17 19.82
CA LEU A 212 0.79 12.42 19.93
C LEU A 212 0.39 13.26 21.14
N ARG A 213 -0.89 13.30 21.50
CA ARG A 213 -1.36 14.00 22.72
C ARG A 213 -0.81 13.37 24.01
N LYS A 214 -0.70 12.03 24.04
CA LYS A 214 -0.20 11.29 25.22
C LYS A 214 1.32 11.28 25.32
N ASN A 215 2.05 11.44 24.21
CA ASN A 215 3.50 11.28 24.12
C ASN A 215 4.14 12.55 23.53
N LYS A 216 3.97 13.66 24.24
CA LYS A 216 4.61 14.94 23.87
C LYS A 216 6.11 14.89 24.19
N ASP A 217 6.90 15.58 23.35
CA ASP A 217 8.33 15.86 23.61
C ASP A 217 9.23 14.63 23.74
N LEU A 218 8.95 13.55 23.00
CA LEU A 218 9.86 12.42 22.92
C LEU A 218 11.21 12.82 22.28
N PRO A 219 12.34 12.34 22.84
CA PRO A 219 13.67 12.64 22.30
C PRO A 219 13.82 12.09 20.88
N LYS A 220 14.50 12.83 19.99
CA LYS A 220 14.79 12.39 18.64
C LYS A 220 16.01 11.47 18.64
N ILE A 221 15.77 10.16 18.57
CA ILE A 221 16.78 9.09 18.59
C ILE A 221 17.30 8.81 17.18
N TYR A 222 16.40 8.88 16.17
CA TYR A 222 16.72 8.60 14.78
C TYR A 222 16.70 9.87 13.96
N ASP A 223 17.69 10.03 13.10
CA ASP A 223 17.73 11.14 12.15
C ASP A 223 16.72 10.90 11.02
N VAL A 224 16.63 9.65 10.55
CA VAL A 224 15.76 9.27 9.44
C VAL A 224 15.03 7.97 9.76
N VAL A 225 13.77 7.87 9.32
CA VAL A 225 13.02 6.61 9.31
C VAL A 225 12.62 6.24 7.88
N PHE A 226 12.74 4.96 7.57
CA PHE A 226 12.15 4.31 6.41
C PHE A 226 11.10 3.33 6.88
N GLN A 227 9.94 3.29 6.20
CA GLN A 227 8.95 2.23 6.35
C GLN A 227 8.57 1.70 4.98
N GLY A 228 8.53 0.38 4.86
CA GLY A 228 8.06 -0.26 3.64
C GLY A 228 8.46 -1.72 3.53
N ARG A 229 7.84 -2.43 2.59
CA ARG A 229 8.23 -3.78 2.26
C ARG A 229 9.65 -3.79 1.66
N PHE A 230 10.50 -4.68 2.09
CA PHE A 230 11.84 -4.84 1.51
C PHE A 230 11.75 -5.56 0.16
N HIS A 231 11.29 -4.80 -0.82
CA HIS A 231 10.96 -5.25 -2.17
C HIS A 231 11.69 -4.36 -3.20
N PRO A 232 12.03 -4.88 -4.40
CA PRO A 232 12.72 -4.13 -5.44
C PRO A 232 12.17 -2.72 -5.72
N GLN A 233 10.85 -2.57 -5.76
CA GLN A 233 10.22 -1.28 -6.04
C GLN A 233 10.50 -0.19 -4.99
N LYS A 234 10.86 -0.56 -3.75
CA LYS A 234 11.00 0.38 -2.63
C LYS A 234 12.42 0.96 -2.44
N GLY A 235 13.37 0.55 -3.28
CA GLY A 235 14.72 1.11 -3.26
C GLY A 235 15.50 0.87 -1.97
N VAL A 236 15.23 -0.24 -1.27
CA VAL A 236 15.85 -0.52 0.04
C VAL A 236 17.35 -0.81 -0.06
N ILE A 237 17.82 -1.33 -1.18
CA ILE A 237 19.25 -1.57 -1.42
C ILE A 237 19.97 -0.24 -1.68
N GLU A 238 19.36 0.60 -2.51
CA GLU A 238 19.86 1.92 -2.85
C GLU A 238 19.81 2.87 -1.64
N LEU A 239 18.87 2.66 -0.71
CA LEU A 239 18.85 3.41 0.55
C LEU A 239 20.12 3.19 1.39
N ILE A 240 20.72 2.01 1.34
CA ILE A 240 21.98 1.74 2.04
C ILE A 240 23.13 2.51 1.36
N ASP A 241 23.13 2.64 0.03
CA ASP A 241 24.11 3.48 -0.69
C ASP A 241 23.93 4.95 -0.36
N ILE A 242 22.69 5.44 -0.38
CA ILE A 242 22.34 6.81 0.07
C ILE A 242 22.87 7.03 1.48
N TRP A 243 22.68 6.06 2.39
CA TRP A 243 23.10 6.18 3.77
C TRP A 243 24.62 6.21 3.94
N LYS A 244 25.37 5.51 3.10
CA LYS A 244 26.84 5.63 3.02
C LYS A 244 27.26 7.08 2.71
N PHE A 245 26.60 7.75 1.77
CA PHE A 245 26.88 9.15 1.46
C PHE A 245 26.49 10.08 2.62
N VAL A 246 25.36 9.84 3.28
CA VAL A 246 24.95 10.61 4.46
C VAL A 246 25.98 10.49 5.59
N THR A 247 26.44 9.28 5.90
CA THR A 247 27.40 9.04 6.99
C THR A 247 28.81 9.54 6.70
N SER A 248 29.17 9.73 5.43
CA SER A 248 30.45 10.39 5.08
C SER A 248 30.47 11.87 5.49
N ARG A 249 29.30 12.55 5.54
CA ARG A 249 29.15 13.94 5.99
C ARG A 249 28.72 14.02 7.45
N LEU A 250 27.86 13.11 7.90
CA LEU A 250 27.28 13.05 9.25
C LEU A 250 27.57 11.68 9.87
N PRO A 251 28.77 11.42 10.40
CA PRO A 251 29.22 10.07 10.81
C PRO A 251 28.34 9.41 11.88
N ASN A 252 27.68 10.20 12.71
CA ASN A 252 26.82 9.71 13.81
C ASN A 252 25.34 9.61 13.42
N ALA A 253 24.96 9.90 12.16
CA ALA A 253 23.56 9.83 11.71
C ALA A 253 22.99 8.42 11.85
N LYS A 254 21.73 8.33 12.29
CA LYS A 254 21.01 7.08 12.57
C LYS A 254 19.79 6.91 11.69
N LEU A 255 19.72 5.79 10.97
CA LEU A 255 18.58 5.37 10.15
C LEU A 255 17.81 4.25 10.85
N ALA A 256 16.50 4.44 11.04
CA ALA A 256 15.57 3.39 11.44
C ALA A 256 14.90 2.79 10.19
N MET A 257 14.98 1.48 9.99
CA MET A 257 14.31 0.80 8.89
C MET A 257 13.24 -0.15 9.44
N ILE A 258 11.97 0.16 9.13
CA ILE A 258 10.80 -0.65 9.49
C ILE A 258 10.33 -1.40 8.25
N GLY A 259 10.28 -2.71 8.33
CA GLY A 259 9.78 -3.56 7.26
C GLY A 259 10.51 -4.88 7.14
N ASP A 260 9.98 -5.71 6.27
CA ASP A 260 10.51 -7.03 5.93
C ASP A 260 10.19 -7.34 4.46
N GLY A 261 10.84 -8.36 3.91
CA GLY A 261 10.58 -8.79 2.55
C GLY A 261 11.74 -9.53 1.89
N PRO A 262 11.61 -9.89 0.60
CA PRO A 262 12.56 -10.76 -0.10
C PRO A 262 13.99 -10.20 -0.21
N LEU A 263 14.19 -8.91 0.05
CA LEU A 263 15.51 -8.28 0.01
C LEU A 263 16.17 -8.14 1.40
N MET A 264 15.58 -8.68 2.48
CA MET A 264 16.11 -8.52 3.84
C MET A 264 17.56 -8.98 3.97
N ASP A 265 17.88 -10.16 3.44
CA ASP A 265 19.23 -10.72 3.57
C ASP A 265 20.27 -9.93 2.75
N LEU A 266 19.86 -9.42 1.58
CA LEU A 266 20.71 -8.52 0.78
C LEU A 266 20.96 -7.19 1.49
N VAL A 267 19.93 -6.63 2.16
CA VAL A 267 20.07 -5.40 2.96
C VAL A 267 21.04 -5.63 4.11
N LYS A 268 20.91 -6.72 4.89
CA LYS A 268 21.83 -7.06 5.97
C LYS A 268 23.26 -7.18 5.48
N LYS A 269 23.46 -8.00 4.41
CA LYS A 269 24.79 -8.15 3.81
C LYS A 269 25.39 -6.81 3.40
N LYS A 270 24.63 -5.94 2.73
CA LYS A 270 25.14 -4.65 2.28
C LYS A 270 25.48 -3.70 3.42
N ILE A 271 24.72 -3.73 4.52
CA ILE A 271 25.03 -3.00 5.75
C ILE A 271 26.38 -3.44 6.31
N ASP A 272 26.64 -4.76 6.33
CA ASP A 272 27.89 -5.34 6.82
C ASP A 272 29.06 -4.98 5.90
N ASP A 273 28.91 -5.18 4.58
CA ASP A 273 29.92 -4.84 3.58
C ASP A 273 30.37 -3.36 3.66
N LEU A 274 29.43 -2.44 3.95
CA LEU A 274 29.70 -1.01 4.08
C LEU A 274 30.00 -0.54 5.52
N ARG A 275 30.03 -1.44 6.50
CA ARG A 275 30.31 -1.18 7.92
C ARG A 275 29.37 -0.15 8.55
N LEU A 276 28.07 -0.22 8.20
CA LEU A 276 27.04 0.72 8.65
C LEU A 276 26.18 0.21 9.84
N GLN A 277 26.60 -0.86 10.52
CA GLN A 277 25.83 -1.49 11.63
C GLN A 277 25.56 -0.53 12.78
N LYS A 278 26.45 0.44 13.02
CA LYS A 278 26.27 1.46 14.07
C LYS A 278 25.29 2.57 13.67
N ASN A 279 25.05 2.72 12.35
CA ASN A 279 24.25 3.80 11.78
C ASN A 279 22.86 3.37 11.34
N ILE A 280 22.62 2.08 11.12
CA ILE A 280 21.35 1.55 10.62
C ILE A 280 20.77 0.53 11.59
N LYS A 281 19.53 0.77 12.03
CA LYS A 281 18.78 -0.16 12.86
C LYS A 281 17.63 -0.79 12.07
N LEU A 282 17.68 -2.10 11.90
CA LEU A 282 16.61 -2.90 11.29
C LEU A 282 15.63 -3.34 12.37
N PHE A 283 14.34 -2.98 12.24
CA PHE A 283 13.29 -3.35 13.17
C PHE A 283 12.52 -4.60 12.76
N GLY A 284 12.71 -5.06 11.51
CA GLY A 284 11.84 -6.05 10.91
C GLY A 284 10.42 -5.48 10.71
N TYR A 285 9.45 -6.36 10.57
CA TYR A 285 8.06 -5.95 10.46
C TYR A 285 7.54 -5.47 11.84
N VAL A 286 7.02 -4.26 11.89
CA VAL A 286 6.39 -3.67 13.09
C VAL A 286 4.93 -3.42 12.79
N PHE A 287 4.03 -3.99 13.60
CA PHE A 287 2.60 -3.78 13.50
C PHE A 287 2.20 -2.33 13.83
N ASP A 288 1.03 -1.91 13.35
CA ASP A 288 0.44 -0.63 13.69
C ASP A 288 0.23 -0.53 15.20
N GLY A 289 0.44 0.65 15.75
CA GLY A 289 0.27 0.90 17.16
C GLY A 289 1.47 1.57 17.84
N PRO A 290 1.49 1.61 19.18
CA PRO A 290 2.41 2.45 19.97
C PRO A 290 3.89 2.25 19.64
N LYS A 291 4.33 1.01 19.38
CA LYS A 291 5.75 0.72 19.05
C LYS A 291 6.17 1.40 17.74
N LYS A 292 5.35 1.32 16.69
CA LYS A 292 5.62 1.96 15.41
C LYS A 292 5.54 3.47 15.52
N TYR A 293 4.52 3.96 16.21
CA TYR A 293 4.31 5.39 16.44
C TYR A 293 5.46 6.02 17.25
N GLY A 294 6.04 5.26 18.21
CA GLY A 294 7.25 5.66 18.93
C GLY A 294 8.41 5.90 17.99
N ILE A 295 8.70 4.97 17.09
CA ILE A 295 9.80 5.10 16.13
C ILE A 295 9.61 6.36 15.25
N PHE A 296 8.37 6.64 14.79
CA PHE A 296 8.09 7.86 14.02
C PHE A 296 8.30 9.12 14.89
N SER A 297 7.74 9.16 16.09
CA SER A 297 7.89 10.31 17.01
C SER A 297 9.35 10.58 17.39
N GLU A 298 10.16 9.53 17.48
CA GLU A 298 11.60 9.61 17.78
C GLU A 298 12.47 9.90 16.55
N SER A 299 11.88 10.07 15.36
CA SER A 299 12.58 10.38 14.10
C SER A 299 12.45 11.84 13.72
N LYS A 300 13.41 12.36 12.90
CA LYS A 300 13.39 13.74 12.38
C LYS A 300 12.84 13.85 10.96
N LEU A 301 13.11 12.86 10.11
CA LEU A 301 12.72 12.80 8.69
C LEU A 301 12.15 11.42 8.35
N VAL A 302 11.32 11.36 7.30
CA VAL A 302 10.98 10.09 6.65
C VAL A 302 11.52 10.07 5.22
N VAL A 303 12.05 8.91 4.79
CA VAL A 303 12.51 8.71 3.40
C VAL A 303 11.69 7.64 2.69
N HIS A 304 11.44 7.88 1.42
CA HIS A 304 10.71 6.96 0.55
C HIS A 304 11.39 6.84 -0.82
N PRO A 305 12.56 6.18 -0.91
CA PRO A 305 13.38 6.10 -2.12
C PRO A 305 12.84 5.05 -3.11
N ALA A 306 11.52 5.02 -3.29
CA ALA A 306 10.87 4.09 -4.20
C ALA A 306 11.18 4.44 -5.65
N PHE A 307 11.58 3.43 -6.44
CA PHE A 307 11.80 3.55 -7.88
C PHE A 307 10.53 3.32 -8.70
N PHE A 308 9.54 2.71 -8.10
CA PHE A 308 8.23 2.43 -8.70
C PHE A 308 7.19 2.30 -7.61
N ASP A 309 6.19 3.15 -7.61
CA ASP A 309 5.11 3.13 -6.60
C ASP A 309 3.84 3.77 -7.14
N SER A 310 2.70 3.34 -6.65
CA SER A 310 1.40 3.92 -7.01
C SER A 310 0.89 4.95 -6.00
N GLY A 311 1.45 5.00 -4.78
CA GLY A 311 0.86 5.89 -3.77
C GLY A 311 1.62 6.17 -2.49
N GLY A 312 2.74 5.51 -2.19
CA GLY A 312 3.59 5.86 -1.04
C GLY A 312 2.92 5.87 0.35
N MET A 313 1.87 5.05 0.57
CA MET A 313 1.11 5.04 1.84
C MET A 313 1.98 4.88 3.09
N ALA A 314 3.10 4.17 2.99
CA ALA A 314 4.00 3.98 4.11
C ALA A 314 4.64 5.29 4.61
N ALA A 315 4.98 6.20 3.69
CA ALA A 315 5.52 7.51 4.06
C ALA A 315 4.46 8.40 4.72
N GLN A 316 3.20 8.29 4.30
CA GLN A 316 2.10 9.12 4.81
C GLN A 316 1.84 8.94 6.31
N GLU A 317 1.98 7.71 6.81
CA GLU A 317 1.87 7.47 8.25
C GLU A 317 2.91 8.27 9.02
N ALA A 318 4.17 8.27 8.59
CA ALA A 318 5.23 9.06 9.23
C ALA A 318 5.02 10.58 9.03
N MET A 319 4.54 11.01 7.86
CA MET A 319 4.18 12.41 7.60
C MET A 319 3.08 12.92 8.54
N ALA A 320 2.15 12.07 8.96
CA ALA A 320 1.14 12.42 9.96
C ALA A 320 1.74 12.79 11.33
N PHE A 321 2.96 12.34 11.62
CA PHE A 321 3.73 12.75 12.81
C PHE A 321 4.50 14.07 12.62
N GLY A 322 4.29 14.78 11.52
CA GLY A 322 5.00 16.02 11.21
C GLY A 322 6.41 15.79 10.67
N LEU A 323 6.73 14.59 10.17
CA LEU A 323 8.00 14.31 9.52
C LEU A 323 7.96 14.76 8.07
N PRO A 324 8.89 15.63 7.61
CA PRO A 324 9.02 15.90 6.19
C PRO A 324 9.50 14.66 5.47
N CYS A 325 8.94 14.41 4.29
CA CYS A 325 9.31 13.28 3.44
C CYS A 325 10.37 13.68 2.42
N ILE A 326 11.30 12.78 2.11
CA ILE A 326 12.19 12.87 0.95
C ILE A 326 11.91 11.65 0.09
N GLY A 327 11.65 11.82 -1.18
CA GLY A 327 11.35 10.74 -2.11
C GLY A 327 11.84 11.00 -3.52
N PHE A 328 11.94 9.97 -4.35
CA PHE A 328 12.17 10.17 -5.78
C PHE A 328 10.95 10.81 -6.44
N ASP A 329 11.15 11.62 -7.50
CA ASP A 329 10.08 12.29 -8.25
C ASP A 329 9.38 11.32 -9.20
N LEU A 330 8.58 10.41 -8.63
CA LEU A 330 7.76 9.49 -9.39
C LEU A 330 6.57 10.19 -10.03
N SER A 331 6.19 9.73 -11.21
CA SER A 331 5.05 10.26 -11.96
C SER A 331 3.74 10.21 -11.15
N SER A 332 3.55 9.17 -10.33
CA SER A 332 2.39 9.02 -9.43
C SER A 332 2.37 10.07 -8.31
N TYR A 333 3.53 10.58 -7.88
CA TYR A 333 3.63 11.51 -6.74
C TYR A 333 3.27 12.95 -7.10
N LYS A 334 3.11 13.28 -8.38
CA LYS A 334 2.72 14.64 -8.81
C LYS A 334 1.33 15.02 -8.30
N SER A 335 0.38 14.09 -8.36
CA SER A 335 -0.97 14.29 -7.84
C SER A 335 -1.15 13.81 -6.40
N TYR A 336 -0.28 12.90 -5.96
CA TYR A 336 -0.40 12.22 -4.68
C TYR A 336 0.18 13.04 -3.50
N PHE A 337 1.30 13.72 -3.71
CA PHE A 337 1.97 14.55 -2.71
C PHE A 337 2.15 15.99 -3.21
N PRO A 338 1.13 16.85 -3.05
CA PRO A 338 1.23 18.25 -3.45
C PRO A 338 2.16 19.07 -2.54
N SER A 339 2.36 18.64 -1.28
CA SER A 339 3.22 19.31 -0.30
C SER A 339 3.83 18.32 0.70
N GLY A 340 4.73 18.80 1.57
CA GLY A 340 5.33 17.99 2.64
C GLY A 340 6.37 16.96 2.18
N ILE A 341 6.70 16.92 0.88
CA ILE A 341 7.74 16.06 0.31
C ILE A 341 8.76 16.87 -0.48
N VAL A 342 10.04 16.56 -0.31
CA VAL A 342 11.12 17.03 -1.18
C VAL A 342 11.39 15.93 -2.22
N LYS A 343 11.25 16.26 -3.49
CA LYS A 343 11.40 15.32 -4.60
C LYS A 343 12.79 15.41 -5.21
N VAL A 344 13.40 14.26 -5.43
CA VAL A 344 14.73 14.10 -6.02
C VAL A 344 14.61 13.32 -7.32
N ALA A 345 15.45 13.61 -8.31
CA ALA A 345 15.44 12.88 -9.58
C ALA A 345 15.60 11.36 -9.34
N VAL A 346 14.81 10.55 -10.07
CA VAL A 346 14.82 9.09 -9.88
C VAL A 346 16.18 8.52 -10.17
N GLY A 347 16.82 7.91 -9.16
CA GLY A 347 18.15 7.30 -9.27
C GLY A 347 19.31 8.23 -8.87
N ASP A 348 19.07 9.49 -8.56
CA ASP A 348 20.11 10.39 -8.03
C ASP A 348 20.31 10.13 -6.52
N LEU A 349 21.14 9.13 -6.21
CA LEU A 349 21.41 8.72 -4.84
C LEU A 349 22.22 9.77 -4.06
N GLN A 350 23.16 10.45 -4.74
CA GLN A 350 23.97 11.49 -4.12
C GLN A 350 23.14 12.74 -3.82
N GLY A 351 22.30 13.19 -4.75
CA GLY A 351 21.36 14.29 -4.54
C GLY A 351 20.38 13.97 -3.42
N PHE A 352 19.90 12.72 -3.33
CA PHE A 352 19.05 12.29 -2.23
C PHE A 352 19.75 12.38 -0.88
N ALA A 353 21.01 11.94 -0.78
CA ALA A 353 21.83 12.06 0.42
C ALA A 353 22.08 13.53 0.82
N ASN A 354 22.35 14.40 -0.16
CA ASN A 354 22.58 15.83 0.05
C ASN A 354 21.32 16.51 0.66
N ILE A 355 20.12 16.17 0.15
CA ILE A 355 18.86 16.68 0.72
C ILE A 355 18.63 16.19 2.15
N ILE A 356 18.94 14.90 2.44
CA ILE A 356 18.87 14.39 3.82
C ILE A 356 19.77 15.23 4.72
N ALA A 357 21.04 15.42 4.36
CA ALA A 357 22.00 16.16 5.16
C ALA A 357 21.56 17.62 5.37
N GLU A 358 21.10 18.29 4.30
CA GLU A 358 20.57 19.65 4.37
C GLU A 358 19.43 19.80 5.38
N LEU A 359 18.44 18.89 5.30
CA LEU A 359 17.28 18.94 6.21
C LEU A 359 17.63 18.55 7.64
N LEU A 360 18.66 17.73 7.87
CA LEU A 360 19.14 17.42 9.21
C LEU A 360 19.85 18.63 9.84
N GLU A 361 20.61 19.40 9.07
CA GLU A 361 21.33 20.59 9.49
C GLU A 361 20.42 21.82 9.61
N ASN A 362 19.38 21.94 8.76
CA ASN A 362 18.48 23.09 8.75
C ASN A 362 17.14 22.77 9.45
N LYS A 363 17.11 22.99 10.77
CA LYS A 363 15.91 22.74 11.59
C LYS A 363 14.68 23.54 11.11
N ASN A 364 14.85 24.81 10.76
CA ASN A 364 13.72 25.66 10.36
C ASN A 364 13.06 25.17 9.06
N LYS A 365 13.87 24.81 8.05
CA LYS A 365 13.39 24.25 6.79
C LYS A 365 12.69 22.91 7.03
N ARG A 366 13.31 22.03 7.84
CA ARG A 366 12.74 20.72 8.21
C ARG A 366 11.38 20.88 8.88
N ASP A 367 11.29 21.71 9.91
CA ASP A 367 10.06 21.89 10.68
C ASP A 367 8.94 22.53 9.84
N ARG A 368 9.27 23.45 8.91
CA ARG A 368 8.29 24.02 7.98
C ARG A 368 7.69 22.94 7.07
N ILE A 369 8.54 22.14 6.41
CA ILE A 369 8.07 21.07 5.50
C ILE A 369 7.30 20.00 6.28
N GLY A 370 7.72 19.69 7.52
CA GLY A 370 7.01 18.75 8.40
C GLY A 370 5.59 19.22 8.76
N ARG A 371 5.42 20.51 9.06
CA ARG A 371 4.06 21.08 9.27
C ARG A 371 3.19 21.02 8.02
N GLU A 372 3.77 21.31 6.84
CA GLU A 372 3.08 21.17 5.56
C GLU A 372 2.64 19.73 5.31
N ALA A 373 3.51 18.76 5.61
CA ALA A 373 3.22 17.34 5.51
C ALA A 373 2.04 16.92 6.41
N GLN A 374 2.11 17.28 7.70
CA GLN A 374 1.06 16.94 8.66
C GLN A 374 -0.28 17.58 8.32
N LYS A 375 -0.27 18.86 7.90
CA LYS A 375 -1.47 19.57 7.46
C LYS A 375 -2.12 18.87 6.26
N MET A 376 -1.32 18.57 5.23
CA MET A 376 -1.81 17.86 4.03
C MET A 376 -2.47 16.53 4.38
N ILE A 377 -1.82 15.72 5.26
CA ILE A 377 -2.35 14.43 5.68
C ILE A 377 -3.67 14.61 6.44
N ASN A 378 -3.72 15.49 7.42
CA ASN A 378 -4.92 15.71 8.25
C ASN A 378 -6.12 16.20 7.43
N GLU A 379 -5.89 17.05 6.43
CA GLU A 379 -6.95 17.62 5.59
C GLU A 379 -7.48 16.63 4.55
N ASN A 380 -6.63 15.75 3.98
CA ASN A 380 -6.95 15.02 2.77
C ASN A 380 -6.93 13.48 2.89
N TRP A 381 -6.38 12.92 3.97
CA TRP A 381 -6.02 11.51 4.03
C TRP A 381 -6.78 10.73 5.11
N SER A 382 -8.10 10.96 5.22
CA SER A 382 -8.99 10.26 6.16
C SER A 382 -9.65 9.06 5.48
N TRP A 383 -9.70 7.92 6.16
CA TRP A 383 -10.43 6.74 5.71
C TRP A 383 -11.93 6.99 5.61
N ASP A 384 -12.50 7.83 6.47
CA ASP A 384 -13.93 8.15 6.44
C ASP A 384 -14.29 8.87 5.14
N LYS A 385 -13.47 9.84 4.71
CA LYS A 385 -13.63 10.50 3.40
C LYS A 385 -13.56 9.50 2.24
N ARG A 386 -12.67 8.48 2.32
CA ARG A 386 -12.56 7.46 1.26
C ARG A 386 -13.80 6.57 1.18
N VAL A 387 -14.35 6.17 2.32
CA VAL A 387 -15.59 5.38 2.37
C VAL A 387 -16.79 6.21 1.90
N GLU A 388 -16.86 7.48 2.27
CA GLU A 388 -17.89 8.40 1.79
C GLU A 388 -17.84 8.54 0.25
N GLN A 389 -16.65 8.74 -0.33
CA GLN A 389 -16.45 8.78 -1.78
C GLN A 389 -16.98 7.51 -2.46
N LEU A 390 -16.62 6.31 -1.94
CA LEU A 390 -17.10 5.04 -2.46
C LEU A 390 -18.64 4.93 -2.34
N THR A 391 -19.20 5.24 -1.20
CA THR A 391 -20.65 5.11 -0.99
C THR A 391 -21.45 6.12 -1.82
N THR A 392 -20.88 7.27 -2.13
CA THR A 392 -21.51 8.28 -2.98
C THR A 392 -21.61 7.80 -4.43
N ILE A 393 -20.53 7.27 -4.99
CA ILE A 393 -20.54 6.74 -6.37
C ILE A 393 -21.47 5.53 -6.53
N LEU A 394 -21.66 4.74 -5.45
CA LEU A 394 -22.58 3.59 -5.47
C LEU A 394 -24.06 3.99 -5.40
N LYS A 395 -24.40 5.22 -5.12
CA LYS A 395 -25.79 5.73 -5.12
C LYS A 395 -26.22 6.27 -6.47
N THR A 396 -25.28 6.51 -7.37
CA THR A 396 -25.54 6.87 -8.77
C THR A 396 -25.82 5.63 -9.61
#